data_4dcb501d387c0a2efd95a8111c2faabc
#
_entry.id   4dcb501d387c0a2efd95a8111c2faabc
#
_cell.length_a   1.000
_cell.length_b   1.000
_cell.length_c   1.000
_cell.angle_alpha   90.00
_cell.angle_beta   90.00
_cell.angle_gamma   90.00
#
_symmetry.space_group_name_H-M   'P 1'
#
loop_
_entity.id
_entity.type
_entity.pdbx_description
1 polymer ?
#
loop_
_entity_poly.entity_id
_entity_poly.type
_entity_poly.pdbx_seq_one_letter_code
_entity_poly.pdbx_strand_id
1 'polypeptide(L)'
;MRLEETLDDLGLTREQLVDVAILCGTDFNDGVHGYGPKTALKAVREHGDLWRVVEAEDVVVENADLVRELFFNPNVTDDYAFDTTISPDVDAAKAYVTDEWGVPADEVARGFERIDEGLTQTGLDDWA
;
A
#
# COMPACT_ATOMS: atom_id res chain seq x y z
N MET A 1 0.55 -11.60 7.66
CA MET A 1 1.83 -11.82 6.94
C MET A 1 2.93 -11.17 7.75
N ARG A 2 3.96 -11.91 8.11
CA ARG A 2 5.10 -11.40 8.89
C ARG A 2 6.28 -11.21 7.95
N LEU A 3 7.03 -10.13 8.12
CA LEU A 3 8.16 -9.80 7.24
C LEU A 3 9.21 -10.91 7.26
N GLU A 4 9.60 -11.38 8.45
CA GLU A 4 10.61 -12.42 8.62
C GLU A 4 10.24 -13.72 7.88
N GLU A 5 8.99 -14.19 8.03
CA GLU A 5 8.50 -15.37 7.33
C GLU A 5 8.58 -15.20 5.80
N THR A 6 8.23 -14.01 5.30
CA THR A 6 8.31 -13.72 3.86
C THR A 6 9.75 -13.69 3.36
N LEU A 7 10.68 -13.11 4.13
CA LEU A 7 12.09 -13.07 3.77
C LEU A 7 12.69 -14.49 3.73
N ASP A 8 12.37 -15.31 4.72
CA ASP A 8 12.81 -16.71 4.78
C ASP A 8 12.26 -17.53 3.61
N ASP A 9 10.96 -17.42 3.32
CA ASP A 9 10.31 -18.14 2.21
C ASP A 9 10.89 -17.74 0.84
N LEU A 10 11.21 -16.45 0.69
CA LEU A 10 11.82 -15.95 -0.54
C LEU A 10 13.34 -16.11 -0.58
N GLY A 11 13.99 -16.44 0.54
CA GLY A 11 15.45 -16.50 0.64
C GLY A 11 16.11 -15.18 0.33
N LEU A 12 15.54 -14.07 0.83
CA LEU A 12 16.01 -12.70 0.61
C LEU A 12 16.38 -12.02 1.92
N THR A 13 17.28 -11.05 1.83
CA THR A 13 17.43 -10.04 2.88
C THR A 13 16.36 -8.95 2.73
N ARG A 14 16.20 -8.11 3.75
CA ARG A 14 15.31 -6.95 3.68
C ARG A 14 15.70 -5.99 2.57
N GLU A 15 17.01 -5.77 2.40
CA GLU A 15 17.57 -4.93 1.36
C GLU A 15 17.21 -5.47 -0.03
N GLN A 16 17.38 -6.75 -0.23
CA GLN A 16 17.02 -7.42 -1.49
C GLN A 16 15.53 -7.37 -1.78
N LEU A 17 14.67 -7.44 -0.76
CA LEU A 17 13.22 -7.29 -0.94
C LEU A 17 12.86 -5.87 -1.43
N VAL A 18 13.51 -4.85 -0.87
CA VAL A 18 13.35 -3.45 -1.35
C VAL A 18 13.88 -3.32 -2.78
N ASP A 19 15.01 -3.91 -3.10
CA ASP A 19 15.58 -3.91 -4.45
C ASP A 19 14.62 -4.57 -5.47
N VAL A 20 13.99 -5.68 -5.09
CA VAL A 20 12.93 -6.31 -5.91
C VAL A 20 11.74 -5.37 -6.11
N ALA A 21 11.29 -4.68 -5.06
CA ALA A 21 10.17 -3.74 -5.16
C ALA A 21 10.49 -2.56 -6.09
N ILE A 22 11.70 -2.00 -5.99
CA ILE A 22 12.17 -0.90 -6.85
C ILE A 22 12.22 -1.33 -8.32
N LEU A 23 12.69 -2.53 -8.62
CA LEU A 23 12.69 -3.07 -9.98
C LEU A 23 11.28 -3.27 -10.55
N CYS A 24 10.32 -3.70 -9.70
CA CYS A 24 8.91 -3.85 -10.10
C CYS A 24 8.20 -2.52 -10.31
N GLY A 25 8.63 -1.47 -9.65
CA GLY A 25 7.95 -0.20 -9.50
C GLY A 25 7.25 -0.05 -8.16
N THR A 26 7.26 1.16 -7.65
CA THR A 26 6.63 1.58 -6.39
C THR A 26 5.84 2.87 -6.63
N ASP A 27 5.17 3.40 -5.61
CA ASP A 27 4.51 4.71 -5.70
C ASP A 27 5.51 5.86 -5.95
N PHE A 28 6.81 5.60 -5.87
CA PHE A 28 7.88 6.58 -5.99
C PHE A 28 8.75 6.40 -7.25
N ASN A 29 8.58 5.30 -8.00
CA ASN A 29 9.27 5.03 -9.25
C ASN A 29 8.50 4.06 -10.15
N ASP A 30 8.65 4.19 -11.46
CA ASP A 30 7.93 3.38 -12.45
C ASP A 30 8.44 1.93 -12.57
N GLY A 31 9.59 1.62 -12.00
CA GLY A 31 10.24 0.32 -12.16
C GLY A 31 10.82 0.10 -13.56
N VAL A 32 11.22 -1.13 -13.84
CA VAL A 32 11.80 -1.53 -15.13
C VAL A 32 10.74 -2.22 -15.99
N HIS A 33 10.60 -1.79 -17.22
CA HIS A 33 9.64 -2.41 -18.14
C HIS A 33 9.89 -3.92 -18.29
N GLY A 34 8.84 -4.71 -18.05
CA GLY A 34 8.91 -6.18 -18.10
C GLY A 34 9.37 -6.85 -16.80
N TYR A 35 9.72 -6.07 -15.77
CA TYR A 35 10.08 -6.61 -14.45
C TYR A 35 8.85 -6.70 -13.55
N GLY A 36 8.14 -7.79 -13.67
CA GLY A 36 7.17 -8.17 -12.64
C GLY A 36 7.87 -8.86 -11.46
N PRO A 37 7.12 -9.18 -10.37
CA PRO A 37 7.71 -9.75 -9.14
C PRO A 37 8.60 -10.98 -9.36
N LYS A 38 8.24 -11.86 -10.28
CA LYS A 38 9.02 -13.07 -10.57
C LYS A 38 10.34 -12.76 -11.29
N THR A 39 10.33 -11.83 -12.24
CA THR A 39 11.52 -11.41 -12.98
C THR A 39 12.49 -10.67 -12.07
N ALA A 40 11.99 -9.69 -11.31
CA ALA A 40 12.78 -8.92 -10.37
C ALA A 40 13.41 -9.81 -9.28
N LEU A 41 12.61 -10.73 -8.70
CA LEU A 41 13.10 -11.69 -7.70
C LEU A 41 14.23 -12.57 -8.27
N LYS A 42 14.07 -13.06 -9.50
CA LYS A 42 15.10 -13.86 -10.16
C LYS A 42 16.37 -13.05 -10.38
N ALA A 43 16.25 -11.83 -10.90
CA ALA A 43 17.38 -10.96 -11.17
C ALA A 43 18.17 -10.61 -9.90
N VAL A 44 17.48 -10.23 -8.82
CA VAL A 44 18.13 -9.93 -7.53
C VAL A 44 18.81 -11.17 -6.94
N ARG A 45 18.21 -12.36 -7.04
CA ARG A 45 18.86 -13.60 -6.60
C ARG A 45 20.11 -13.96 -7.41
N GLU A 46 20.09 -13.69 -8.71
CA GLU A 46 21.19 -14.00 -9.62
C GLU A 46 22.35 -13.02 -9.47
N HIS A 47 22.06 -11.74 -9.37
CA HIS A 47 23.06 -10.67 -9.35
C HIS A 47 23.39 -10.15 -7.94
N GLY A 48 22.49 -10.34 -6.98
CA GLY A 48 22.71 -10.04 -5.57
C GLY A 48 22.03 -8.76 -5.07
N ASP A 49 22.08 -7.68 -5.82
CA ASP A 49 21.48 -6.40 -5.45
C ASP A 49 21.02 -5.60 -6.68
N LEU A 50 20.27 -4.51 -6.44
CA LEU A 50 19.73 -3.62 -7.47
C LEU A 50 20.81 -3.09 -8.43
N TRP A 51 21.94 -2.66 -7.91
CA TRP A 51 23.00 -2.02 -8.71
C TRP A 51 23.65 -2.99 -9.67
N ARG A 52 23.86 -4.21 -9.22
CA ARG A 52 24.40 -5.28 -10.06
C ARG A 52 23.40 -5.75 -11.11
N VAL A 53 22.10 -5.73 -10.79
CA VAL A 53 21.05 -5.99 -11.80
C VAL A 53 21.08 -4.90 -12.87
N VAL A 54 21.10 -3.62 -12.46
CA VAL A 54 21.16 -2.47 -13.39
C VAL A 54 22.36 -2.56 -14.32
N GLU A 55 23.52 -2.91 -13.78
CA GLU A 55 24.76 -3.05 -14.57
C GLU A 55 24.73 -4.29 -15.49
N ALA A 56 24.30 -5.44 -14.97
CA ALA A 56 24.35 -6.69 -15.71
C ALA A 56 23.32 -6.78 -16.84
N GLU A 57 22.15 -6.20 -16.64
CA GLU A 57 21.04 -6.28 -17.58
C GLU A 57 20.85 -5.00 -18.41
N ASP A 58 21.75 -4.02 -18.23
CA ASP A 58 21.76 -2.72 -18.94
C ASP A 58 20.40 -1.99 -18.87
N VAL A 59 19.80 -1.97 -17.67
CA VAL A 59 18.53 -1.32 -17.39
C VAL A 59 18.72 -0.05 -16.57
N VAL A 60 17.75 0.84 -16.61
CA VAL A 60 17.79 2.11 -15.87
C VAL A 60 16.59 2.16 -14.92
N VAL A 61 16.86 2.55 -13.66
CA VAL A 61 15.83 2.85 -12.67
C VAL A 61 16.02 4.28 -12.20
N GLU A 62 15.08 5.14 -12.55
CA GLU A 62 15.12 6.54 -12.14
C GLU A 62 14.96 6.68 -10.63
N ASN A 63 15.74 7.59 -10.04
CA ASN A 63 15.69 7.91 -8.61
C ASN A 63 15.90 6.72 -7.65
N ALA A 64 16.52 5.64 -8.11
CA ALA A 64 16.69 4.41 -7.33
C ALA A 64 17.34 4.64 -5.95
N ASP A 65 18.35 5.50 -5.87
CA ASP A 65 19.00 5.87 -4.60
C ASP A 65 18.04 6.53 -3.62
N LEU A 66 17.25 7.48 -4.10
CA LEU A 66 16.30 8.24 -3.28
C LEU A 66 15.16 7.35 -2.80
N VAL A 67 14.65 6.49 -3.67
CA VAL A 67 13.59 5.56 -3.32
C VAL A 67 14.09 4.54 -2.31
N ARG A 68 15.29 4.02 -2.50
CA ARG A 68 15.91 3.08 -1.56
C ARG A 68 16.13 3.71 -0.19
N GLU A 69 16.63 4.95 -0.14
CA GLU A 69 16.81 5.71 1.10
C GLU A 69 15.48 5.94 1.82
N LEU A 70 14.41 6.26 1.10
CA LEU A 70 13.07 6.42 1.67
C LEU A 70 12.56 5.16 2.37
N PHE A 71 12.85 3.98 1.82
CA PHE A 71 12.44 2.72 2.45
C PHE A 71 13.25 2.35 3.70
N PHE A 72 14.52 2.77 3.77
CA PHE A 72 15.38 2.43 4.91
C PHE A 72 15.40 3.48 6.01
N ASN A 73 15.30 4.74 5.64
CA ASN A 73 15.36 5.88 6.55
C ASN A 73 14.20 6.85 6.31
N PRO A 74 12.93 6.40 6.43
CA PRO A 74 11.77 7.26 6.22
C PRO A 74 11.76 8.39 7.25
N ASN A 75 11.50 9.61 6.79
CA ASN A 75 11.32 10.77 7.68
C ASN A 75 9.90 10.72 8.29
N VAL A 76 9.74 9.96 9.34
CA VAL A 76 8.48 9.77 10.07
C VAL A 76 8.58 10.32 11.49
N THR A 77 7.46 10.62 12.11
CA THR A 77 7.36 11.06 13.50
C THR A 77 6.25 10.33 14.22
N ASP A 78 6.46 10.08 15.51
CA ASP A 78 5.42 9.61 16.42
C ASP A 78 4.76 10.79 17.18
N ASP A 79 5.23 12.02 16.94
CA ASP A 79 4.63 13.24 17.50
C ASP A 79 3.47 13.70 16.62
N TYR A 80 2.31 13.12 16.85
CA TYR A 80 1.07 13.46 16.18
C TYR A 80 -0.11 13.41 17.14
N ALA A 81 -1.10 14.23 16.89
CA ALA A 81 -2.40 14.19 17.56
C ALA A 81 -3.51 14.25 16.49
N PHE A 82 -4.48 13.38 16.59
CA PHE A 82 -5.65 13.40 15.73
C PHE A 82 -6.89 12.99 16.51
N ASP A 83 -8.03 13.50 16.06
CA ASP A 83 -9.33 13.10 16.59
C ASP A 83 -9.81 11.85 15.84
N THR A 84 -10.06 10.78 16.56
CA THR A 84 -10.59 9.54 16.02
C THR A 84 -12.12 9.51 15.98
N THR A 85 -12.77 10.57 16.47
CA THR A 85 -14.23 10.68 16.46
C THR A 85 -14.74 10.79 15.03
N ILE A 86 -15.52 9.84 14.61
CA ILE A 86 -16.21 9.84 13.32
C ILE A 86 -17.67 10.23 13.59
N SER A 87 -18.10 11.34 13.00
CA SER A 87 -19.48 11.83 13.07
C SER A 87 -20.03 12.00 11.65
N PRO A 88 -20.40 10.91 10.97
CA PRO A 88 -20.89 10.99 9.60
C PRO A 88 -22.26 11.68 9.54
N ASP A 89 -22.41 12.62 8.62
CA ASP A 89 -23.71 13.14 8.23
C ASP A 89 -24.37 12.18 7.23
N VAL A 90 -25.12 11.21 7.78
CA VAL A 90 -25.74 10.15 6.99
C VAL A 90 -26.80 10.70 6.04
N ASP A 91 -27.55 11.72 6.45
CA ASP A 91 -28.59 12.29 5.60
C ASP A 91 -28.00 13.09 4.43
N ALA A 92 -26.96 13.88 4.67
CA ALA A 92 -26.23 14.57 3.62
C ALA A 92 -25.56 13.56 2.65
N ALA A 93 -24.99 12.48 3.16
CA ALA A 93 -24.38 11.45 2.33
C ALA A 93 -25.41 10.72 1.46
N LYS A 94 -26.60 10.39 1.99
CA LYS A 94 -27.71 9.81 1.21
C LYS A 94 -28.16 10.75 0.11
N ALA A 95 -28.39 12.02 0.45
CA ALA A 95 -28.79 13.05 -0.52
C ALA A 95 -27.77 13.20 -1.62
N TYR A 96 -26.48 13.29 -1.30
CA TYR A 96 -25.40 13.38 -2.27
C TYR A 96 -25.40 12.21 -3.29
N VAL A 97 -25.50 10.97 -2.80
CA VAL A 97 -25.49 9.79 -3.67
C VAL A 97 -26.74 9.73 -4.57
N THR A 98 -27.90 10.16 -4.04
CA THR A 98 -29.17 10.17 -4.79
C THR A 98 -29.20 11.29 -5.83
N ASP A 99 -28.84 12.52 -5.42
CA ASP A 99 -29.02 13.72 -6.24
C ASP A 99 -27.91 13.91 -7.28
N GLU A 100 -26.65 13.65 -6.88
CA GLU A 100 -25.48 13.85 -7.76
C GLU A 100 -25.19 12.62 -8.63
N TRP A 101 -25.44 11.41 -8.13
CA TRP A 101 -25.13 10.17 -8.85
C TRP A 101 -26.35 9.45 -9.40
N GLY A 102 -27.55 9.91 -9.07
CA GLY A 102 -28.80 9.35 -9.58
C GLY A 102 -29.07 7.90 -9.11
N VAL A 103 -28.48 7.47 -7.99
CA VAL A 103 -28.76 6.14 -7.44
C VAL A 103 -30.14 6.13 -6.81
N PRO A 104 -30.99 5.12 -7.07
CA PRO A 104 -32.32 5.04 -6.48
C PRO A 104 -32.30 5.12 -4.95
N ALA A 105 -33.17 5.96 -4.37
CA ALA A 105 -33.18 6.24 -2.95
C ALA A 105 -33.37 4.98 -2.05
N ASP A 106 -34.10 3.99 -2.54
CA ASP A 106 -34.30 2.73 -1.84
C ASP A 106 -33.03 1.84 -1.84
N GLU A 107 -32.20 1.93 -2.87
CA GLU A 107 -30.90 1.25 -2.89
C GLU A 107 -29.90 1.93 -1.96
N VAL A 108 -29.90 3.25 -1.97
CA VAL A 108 -29.06 4.06 -1.06
C VAL A 108 -29.44 3.76 0.39
N ALA A 109 -30.74 3.76 0.74
CA ALA A 109 -31.22 3.47 2.08
C ALA A 109 -30.76 2.08 2.57
N ARG A 110 -30.89 1.05 1.76
CA ARG A 110 -30.43 -0.31 2.09
C ARG A 110 -28.91 -0.41 2.29
N GLY A 111 -28.14 0.36 1.51
CA GLY A 111 -26.68 0.44 1.68
C GLY A 111 -26.30 1.06 3.03
N PHE A 112 -26.96 2.16 3.40
CA PHE A 112 -26.68 2.86 4.64
C PHE A 112 -27.17 2.12 5.90
N GLU A 113 -28.28 1.37 5.84
CA GLU A 113 -28.70 0.48 6.95
C GLU A 113 -27.58 -0.50 7.33
N ARG A 114 -26.89 -1.07 6.34
CA ARG A 114 -25.77 -2.01 6.58
C ARG A 114 -24.54 -1.33 7.20
N ILE A 115 -24.30 -0.06 6.85
CA ILE A 115 -23.24 0.74 7.46
C ILE A 115 -23.58 1.07 8.91
N ASP A 116 -24.82 1.45 9.20
CA ASP A 116 -25.30 1.81 10.53
C ASP A 116 -25.28 0.60 11.48
N GLU A 117 -25.68 -0.59 11.01
CA GLU A 117 -25.52 -1.85 11.73
C GLU A 117 -24.04 -2.15 12.04
N GLY A 118 -23.12 -1.87 11.09
CA GLY A 118 -21.69 -2.04 11.28
C GLY A 118 -21.10 -1.06 12.29
N LEU A 119 -21.53 0.19 12.30
CA LEU A 119 -21.07 1.22 13.23
C LEU A 119 -21.56 0.96 14.67
N THR A 120 -22.74 0.37 14.83
CA THR A 120 -23.27 -0.03 16.16
C THR A 120 -22.61 -1.29 16.71
N GLN A 121 -22.09 -2.18 15.87
CA GLN A 121 -21.38 -3.40 16.31
C GLN A 121 -19.90 -3.20 16.64
N THR A 122 -19.27 -2.18 16.09
CA THR A 122 -17.86 -1.85 16.37
C THR A 122 -17.73 -0.64 17.27
N GLY A 123 -18.31 -0.71 18.47
CA GLY A 123 -17.78 0.07 19.57
C GLY A 123 -16.34 -0.36 19.80
N LEU A 124 -15.37 0.50 19.48
CA LEU A 124 -13.93 0.26 19.66
C LEU A 124 -13.54 -0.03 21.13
N ASP A 125 -14.48 0.04 22.06
CA ASP A 125 -14.30 -0.22 23.49
C ASP A 125 -14.24 -1.72 23.86
N ASP A 126 -14.54 -2.63 22.94
CA ASP A 126 -14.52 -4.08 23.19
C ASP A 126 -13.13 -4.73 22.92
N TRP A 127 -12.11 -3.95 22.60
CA TRP A 127 -10.74 -4.44 22.31
C TRP A 127 -9.68 -3.96 23.32
N ALA A 128 -10.10 -3.55 24.52
CA ALA A 128 -9.19 -3.17 25.60
C ALA A 128 -8.93 -4.33 26.57
#